data_dcf1d2770312dddd833588dfa8db348e
#
_entry.id   dcf1d2770312dddd833588dfa8db348e
#
_cell.length_a   1.000
_cell.length_b   1.000
_cell.length_c   1.000
_cell.angle_alpha   90.00
_cell.angle_beta   90.00
_cell.angle_gamma   90.00
#
_symmetry.space_group_name_H-M   'P 1'
#
loop_
_entity.id
_entity.type
_entity.pdbx_description
1 polymer ?
#
loop_
_entity_poly.entity_id
_entity_poly.type
_entity_poly.pdbx_seq_one_letter_code
_entity_poly.pdbx_strand_id
1 'polypeptide(L)'
;MIARFWPVKGVIGENGAFFFSYDRKNKKMIRRYIQNEKERSEGFKKLEKIKQTVLREVAGCAVSSDQFSRISDLAIDFCEDVPELSSEEVKKIKEIFVNSGATAKISSIHVNAWFGDYSKLEMTRIFAKVILDIDLDQKKDEFVFCGDSPNDEPLFQYFPNSCGVANVKDFKSEMTYLPKYVSHSKGGTGFVEICKKFLDFD
;
A
#
# COMPACT_ATOMS: atom_id res chain seq x y z
N MET A 1 -2.86 -16.79 0.50
CA MET A 1 -4.29 -17.03 0.16
C MET A 1 -4.67 -16.29 -1.11
N ILE A 2 -4.70 -14.94 -1.16
CA ILE A 2 -5.15 -14.12 -2.32
C ILE A 2 -4.44 -14.53 -3.62
N ALA A 3 -3.11 -14.51 -3.67
CA ALA A 3 -2.33 -14.86 -4.86
C ALA A 3 -2.64 -16.25 -5.45
N ARG A 4 -3.16 -17.19 -4.65
CA ARG A 4 -3.48 -18.55 -5.09
C ARG A 4 -4.93 -18.74 -5.51
N PHE A 5 -5.86 -18.14 -4.76
CA PHE A 5 -7.28 -18.46 -4.89
C PHE A 5 -8.08 -17.39 -5.63
N TRP A 6 -7.62 -16.15 -5.64
CA TRP A 6 -8.29 -15.09 -6.38
C TRP A 6 -7.88 -15.09 -7.86
N PRO A 7 -8.69 -14.54 -8.75
CA PRO A 7 -8.38 -14.44 -10.17
C PRO A 7 -7.40 -13.31 -10.47
N VAL A 8 -6.31 -13.24 -9.72
CA VAL A 8 -5.24 -12.24 -9.86
C VAL A 8 -3.95 -12.89 -10.32
N LYS A 9 -3.08 -12.14 -10.99
CA LYS A 9 -1.73 -12.59 -11.38
C LYS A 9 -0.78 -12.63 -10.19
N GLY A 10 -1.01 -11.79 -9.19
CA GLY A 10 -0.23 -11.76 -7.97
C GLY A 10 -0.70 -10.69 -7.01
N VAL A 11 -0.01 -10.60 -5.89
CA VAL A 11 -0.26 -9.62 -4.82
C VAL A 11 1.06 -8.99 -4.45
N ILE A 12 1.10 -7.66 -4.40
CA ILE A 12 2.17 -6.87 -3.82
C ILE A 12 1.71 -6.44 -2.44
N GLY A 13 2.50 -6.72 -1.42
CA GLY A 13 2.14 -6.44 -0.03
C GLY A 13 3.07 -5.44 0.64
N GLU A 14 2.57 -4.90 1.75
CA GLU A 14 3.30 -4.06 2.71
C GLU A 14 4.15 -2.98 2.03
N ASN A 15 3.47 -2.08 1.31
CA ASN A 15 4.07 -0.94 0.61
C ASN A 15 5.19 -1.30 -0.39
N GLY A 16 5.18 -2.54 -0.91
CA GLY A 16 6.16 -3.02 -1.88
C GLY A 16 7.28 -3.89 -1.30
N ALA A 17 7.16 -4.32 -0.04
CA ALA A 17 8.16 -5.18 0.60
C ALA A 17 8.32 -6.53 -0.11
N PHE A 18 7.25 -7.03 -0.73
CA PHE A 18 7.24 -8.32 -1.41
C PHE A 18 6.16 -8.40 -2.48
N PHE A 19 6.31 -9.39 -3.36
CA PHE A 19 5.19 -9.91 -4.13
C PHE A 19 5.04 -11.42 -3.99
N PHE A 20 3.80 -11.89 -4.11
CA PHE A 20 3.44 -13.30 -4.24
C PHE A 20 2.64 -13.52 -5.51
N SER A 21 2.99 -14.56 -6.27
CA SER A 21 2.26 -15.03 -7.45
C SER A 21 2.11 -16.53 -7.41
N TYR A 22 1.06 -17.08 -8.03
CA TYR A 22 0.86 -18.51 -8.10
C TYR A 22 0.94 -19.00 -9.54
N ASP A 23 1.98 -19.77 -9.83
CA ASP A 23 2.11 -20.47 -11.10
C ASP A 23 1.12 -21.64 -11.13
N ARG A 24 0.01 -21.44 -11.85
CA ARG A 24 -1.06 -22.45 -11.95
C ARG A 24 -0.63 -23.69 -12.72
N LYS A 25 0.27 -23.57 -13.70
CA LYS A 25 0.78 -24.68 -14.52
C LYS A 25 1.65 -25.62 -13.68
N ASN A 26 2.60 -25.05 -12.95
CA ASN A 26 3.54 -25.80 -12.12
C ASN A 26 3.04 -26.01 -10.69
N LYS A 27 1.87 -25.47 -10.32
CA LYS A 27 1.26 -25.53 -8.98
C LYS A 27 2.21 -25.03 -7.88
N LYS A 28 2.94 -23.95 -8.16
CA LYS A 28 4.01 -23.43 -7.29
C LYS A 28 3.77 -21.97 -6.91
N MET A 29 3.98 -21.65 -5.62
CA MET A 29 4.03 -20.26 -5.16
C MET A 29 5.38 -19.63 -5.49
N ILE A 30 5.34 -18.50 -6.18
CA ILE A 30 6.48 -17.60 -6.40
C ILE A 30 6.40 -16.53 -5.31
N ARG A 31 7.49 -16.37 -4.55
CA ARG A 31 7.62 -15.36 -3.50
C ARG A 31 8.89 -14.58 -3.74
N ARG A 32 8.78 -13.27 -3.73
CA ARG A 32 9.93 -12.38 -3.81
C ARG A 32 9.82 -11.31 -2.75
N TYR A 33 10.89 -11.13 -2.02
CA TYR A 33 11.06 -10.09 -1.01
C TYR A 33 12.15 -9.13 -1.47
N ILE A 34 12.02 -7.84 -1.17
CA ILE A 34 13.08 -6.87 -1.40
C ILE A 34 14.23 -7.13 -0.43
N GLN A 35 13.91 -7.31 0.85
CA GLN A 35 14.88 -7.52 1.91
C GLN A 35 15.03 -9.02 2.22
N ASN A 36 16.23 -9.42 2.61
CA ASN A 36 16.47 -10.74 3.17
C ASN A 36 15.89 -10.87 4.60
N GLU A 37 15.90 -12.06 5.15
CA GLU A 37 15.30 -12.34 6.46
C GLU A 37 15.98 -11.59 7.61
N LYS A 38 17.31 -11.45 7.54
CA LYS A 38 18.09 -10.71 8.55
C LYS A 38 17.71 -9.23 8.57
N GLU A 39 17.66 -8.61 7.40
CA GLU A 39 17.26 -7.19 7.25
C GLU A 39 15.84 -6.94 7.77
N ARG A 40 14.88 -7.81 7.44
CA ARG A 40 13.51 -7.72 7.96
C ARG A 40 13.47 -7.86 9.48
N SER A 41 14.20 -8.86 10.04
CA SER A 41 14.26 -9.07 11.48
C SER A 41 14.84 -7.87 12.22
N GLU A 42 15.90 -7.26 11.69
CA GLU A 42 16.51 -6.04 12.24
C GLU A 42 15.54 -4.84 12.15
N GLY A 43 14.83 -4.70 11.03
CA GLY A 43 13.80 -3.70 10.84
C GLY A 43 12.68 -3.83 11.89
N PHE A 44 12.16 -5.03 12.10
CA PHE A 44 11.14 -5.29 13.12
C PHE A 44 11.59 -4.94 14.54
N LYS A 45 12.82 -5.27 14.91
CA LYS A 45 13.37 -4.90 16.25
C LYS A 45 13.39 -3.39 16.46
N LYS A 46 13.67 -2.62 15.42
CA LYS A 46 13.63 -1.15 15.48
C LYS A 46 12.18 -0.65 15.57
N LEU A 47 11.28 -1.18 14.73
CA LEU A 47 9.86 -0.82 14.72
C LEU A 47 9.19 -1.11 16.07
N GLU A 48 9.53 -2.21 16.71
CA GLU A 48 9.00 -2.58 18.03
C GLU A 48 9.33 -1.53 19.12
N LYS A 49 10.54 -0.93 19.06
CA LYS A 49 10.92 0.15 19.97
C LYS A 49 10.12 1.43 19.68
N ILE A 50 9.95 1.77 18.40
CA ILE A 50 9.21 2.96 17.98
C ILE A 50 7.73 2.81 18.34
N LYS A 51 7.18 1.62 18.18
CA LYS A 51 5.80 1.29 18.58
C LYS A 51 5.50 1.70 20.01
N GLN A 52 6.38 1.37 20.95
CA GLN A 52 6.20 1.73 22.35
C GLN A 52 6.13 3.26 22.56
N THR A 53 6.90 4.00 21.77
CA THR A 53 6.88 5.48 21.80
C THR A 53 5.57 6.00 21.24
N VAL A 54 5.12 5.49 20.08
CA VAL A 54 3.86 5.90 19.46
C VAL A 54 2.68 5.67 20.42
N LEU A 55 2.55 4.46 20.96
CA LEU A 55 1.44 4.10 21.86
C LEU A 55 1.43 4.90 23.16
N ARG A 56 2.58 5.38 23.63
CA ARG A 56 2.69 6.25 24.82
C ARG A 56 2.34 7.70 24.50
N GLU A 57 2.72 8.20 23.32
CA GLU A 57 2.64 9.63 23.01
C GLU A 57 1.39 10.05 22.24
N VAL A 58 0.70 9.09 21.64
CA VAL A 58 -0.54 9.33 20.91
C VAL A 58 -1.64 8.46 21.51
N ALA A 59 -2.47 9.08 22.35
CA ALA A 59 -3.59 8.39 22.98
C ALA A 59 -4.65 8.01 21.93
N GLY A 60 -5.29 6.85 22.11
CA GLY A 60 -6.38 6.39 21.24
C GLY A 60 -5.95 5.60 20.02
N CYS A 61 -4.67 5.63 19.60
CA CYS A 61 -4.20 4.73 18.54
C CYS A 61 -3.96 3.31 19.09
N ALA A 62 -3.99 2.33 18.20
CA ALA A 62 -3.65 0.95 18.51
C ALA A 62 -2.74 0.34 17.44
N VAL A 63 -2.16 -0.81 17.72
CA VAL A 63 -1.53 -1.63 16.68
C VAL A 63 -2.65 -2.29 15.87
N SER A 64 -2.53 -2.27 14.54
CA SER A 64 -3.51 -2.91 13.66
C SER A 64 -3.77 -4.37 14.03
N SER A 65 -5.02 -4.80 14.00
CA SER A 65 -5.44 -6.16 14.35
C SER A 65 -4.83 -7.23 13.43
N ASP A 66 -4.41 -6.86 12.22
CA ASP A 66 -3.75 -7.74 11.27
C ASP A 66 -2.21 -7.80 11.42
N GLN A 67 -1.63 -7.10 12.40
CA GLN A 67 -0.17 -7.03 12.58
C GLN A 67 0.51 -8.40 12.69
N PHE A 68 -0.17 -9.40 13.25
CA PHE A 68 0.36 -10.76 13.35
C PHE A 68 0.65 -11.42 11.99
N SER A 69 0.05 -10.94 10.92
CA SER A 69 0.25 -11.43 9.56
C SER A 69 1.26 -10.63 8.75
N ARG A 70 1.71 -9.48 9.26
CA ARG A 70 2.68 -8.59 8.59
C ARG A 70 4.10 -9.10 8.78
N ILE A 71 4.92 -8.94 7.74
CA ILE A 71 6.27 -9.52 7.67
C ILE A 71 7.38 -8.48 7.45
N SER A 72 7.06 -7.23 7.20
CA SER A 72 8.03 -6.18 6.91
C SER A 72 7.68 -4.81 7.49
N ASP A 73 6.40 -4.50 7.71
CA ASP A 73 5.96 -3.21 8.23
C ASP A 73 5.22 -3.33 9.57
N LEU A 74 5.10 -2.20 10.25
CA LEU A 74 4.25 -2.00 11.41
C LEU A 74 3.12 -1.05 11.01
N ALA A 75 1.89 -1.44 11.31
CA ALA A 75 0.71 -0.62 11.09
C ALA A 75 0.13 -0.13 12.41
N ILE A 76 -0.03 1.18 12.52
CA ILE A 76 -0.76 1.82 13.63
C ILE A 76 -2.13 2.22 13.13
N ASP A 77 -3.13 1.66 13.75
CA ASP A 77 -4.55 1.94 13.51
C ASP A 77 -4.94 3.28 14.13
N PHE A 78 -5.68 4.09 13.35
CA PHE A 78 -6.20 5.37 13.79
C PHE A 78 -7.70 5.56 13.53
N CYS A 79 -8.39 4.60 12.89
CA CYS A 79 -9.84 4.69 12.64
C CYS A 79 -10.52 3.40 12.16
N GLU A 80 -9.85 2.24 12.20
CA GLU A 80 -10.47 0.96 11.81
C GLU A 80 -11.13 0.29 13.02
N ASP A 81 -10.34 -0.10 14.01
CA ASP A 81 -10.80 -0.78 15.24
C ASP A 81 -10.74 0.17 16.46
N VAL A 82 -10.37 1.43 16.25
CA VAL A 82 -10.33 2.48 17.26
C VAL A 82 -11.19 3.68 16.84
N PRO A 83 -11.61 4.54 17.78
CA PRO A 83 -12.23 5.82 17.41
C PRO A 83 -11.30 6.64 16.52
N GLU A 84 -11.87 7.29 15.50
CA GLU A 84 -11.11 8.09 14.53
C GLU A 84 -10.30 9.20 15.23
N LEU A 85 -9.00 9.20 14.99
CA LEU A 85 -8.08 10.22 15.49
C LEU A 85 -8.10 11.47 14.61
N SER A 86 -7.74 12.61 15.19
CA SER A 86 -7.57 13.86 14.45
C SER A 86 -6.40 13.78 13.46
N SER A 87 -6.44 14.61 12.41
CA SER A 87 -5.36 14.70 11.44
C SER A 87 -4.01 15.07 12.07
N GLU A 88 -4.01 15.86 13.15
CA GLU A 88 -2.81 16.21 13.88
C GLU A 88 -2.20 14.99 14.59
N GLU A 89 -3.04 14.16 15.22
CA GLU A 89 -2.58 12.94 15.89
C GLU A 89 -2.03 11.92 14.87
N VAL A 90 -2.69 11.76 13.72
CA VAL A 90 -2.21 10.90 12.64
C VAL A 90 -0.86 11.39 12.09
N LYS A 91 -0.70 12.71 11.90
CA LYS A 91 0.59 13.30 11.51
C LYS A 91 1.66 13.08 12.56
N LYS A 92 1.33 13.21 13.84
CA LYS A 92 2.26 12.95 14.94
C LYS A 92 2.74 11.50 14.94
N ILE A 93 1.87 10.52 14.71
CA ILE A 93 2.26 9.11 14.55
C ILE A 93 3.32 8.98 13.45
N LYS A 94 3.04 9.55 12.27
CA LYS A 94 3.98 9.52 11.13
C LYS A 94 5.31 10.17 11.47
N GLU A 95 5.30 11.33 12.12
CA GLU A 95 6.51 12.07 12.50
C GLU A 95 7.39 11.29 13.48
N ILE A 96 6.80 10.60 14.46
CA ILE A 96 7.55 9.76 15.40
C ILE A 96 8.33 8.67 14.64
N PHE A 97 7.72 8.02 13.64
CA PHE A 97 8.39 7.04 12.81
C PHE A 97 9.51 7.66 11.98
N VAL A 98 9.21 8.76 11.27
CA VAL A 98 10.18 9.43 10.38
C VAL A 98 11.38 9.96 11.17
N ASN A 99 11.15 10.60 12.32
CA ASN A 99 12.21 11.10 13.20
C ASN A 99 13.07 9.99 13.80
N SER A 100 12.52 8.76 13.85
CA SER A 100 13.25 7.56 14.26
C SER A 100 13.98 6.86 13.11
N GLY A 101 13.97 7.44 11.91
CA GLY A 101 14.65 6.94 10.70
C GLY A 101 13.89 5.86 9.94
N ALA A 102 12.61 5.64 10.23
CA ALA A 102 11.74 4.77 9.45
C ALA A 102 11.08 5.53 8.29
N THR A 103 10.75 4.85 7.22
CA THR A 103 9.78 5.34 6.23
C THR A 103 8.38 5.15 6.79
N ALA A 104 7.51 6.16 6.67
CA ALA A 104 6.13 6.07 7.11
C ALA A 104 5.17 6.68 6.08
N LYS A 105 4.04 6.01 5.84
CA LYS A 105 2.98 6.44 4.93
C LYS A 105 1.62 6.32 5.62
N ILE A 106 0.78 7.32 5.42
CA ILE A 106 -0.62 7.32 5.85
C ILE A 106 -1.44 6.63 4.76
N SER A 107 -2.19 5.60 5.14
CA SER A 107 -3.22 4.97 4.32
C SER A 107 -4.61 5.45 4.74
N SER A 108 -5.66 4.84 4.22
CA SER A 108 -7.05 5.18 4.57
C SER A 108 -7.40 4.93 6.05
N ILE A 109 -6.71 4.00 6.72
CA ILE A 109 -7.02 3.57 8.10
C ILE A 109 -5.80 3.41 9.00
N HIS A 110 -4.58 3.32 8.44
CA HIS A 110 -3.35 3.06 9.18
C HIS A 110 -2.22 4.02 8.83
N VAL A 111 -1.34 4.27 9.79
CA VAL A 111 0.01 4.74 9.50
C VAL A 111 0.92 3.51 9.42
N ASN A 112 1.40 3.20 8.23
CA ASN A 112 2.31 2.08 7.98
C ASN A 112 3.76 2.55 7.99
N ALA A 113 4.62 1.86 8.74
CA ALA A 113 6.03 2.22 8.85
C ALA A 113 6.94 1.02 8.65
N TRP A 114 8.09 1.24 7.99
CA TRP A 114 9.07 0.21 7.70
C TRP A 114 10.49 0.75 7.63
N PHE A 115 11.47 -0.14 7.68
CA PHE A 115 12.86 0.16 7.37
C PHE A 115 13.23 -0.49 6.04
N GLY A 116 13.91 0.26 5.18
CA GLY A 116 14.35 -0.16 3.85
C GLY A 116 13.94 0.83 2.77
N ASP A 117 14.71 0.84 1.69
CA ASP A 117 14.47 1.69 0.53
C ASP A 117 13.70 0.88 -0.53
N TYR A 118 12.37 0.91 -0.44
CA TYR A 118 11.46 0.28 -1.39
C TYR A 118 10.10 0.98 -1.40
N SER A 119 9.37 0.77 -2.48
CA SER A 119 8.05 1.38 -2.67
C SER A 119 7.10 0.45 -3.44
N LYS A 120 5.79 0.76 -3.37
CA LYS A 120 4.78 0.09 -4.19
C LYS A 120 5.15 0.14 -5.68
N LEU A 121 5.62 1.28 -6.17
CA LEU A 121 5.97 1.47 -7.59
C LEU A 121 7.16 0.59 -8.01
N GLU A 122 8.22 0.57 -7.20
CA GLU A 122 9.38 -0.25 -7.48
C GLU A 122 9.03 -1.75 -7.55
N MET A 123 8.29 -2.24 -6.55
CA MET A 123 7.85 -3.64 -6.57
C MET A 123 6.90 -3.93 -7.73
N THR A 124 6.07 -2.96 -8.15
CA THR A 124 5.19 -3.11 -9.32
C THR A 124 6.01 -3.27 -10.61
N ARG A 125 7.10 -2.52 -10.78
CA ARG A 125 8.04 -2.70 -11.90
C ARG A 125 8.69 -4.08 -11.89
N ILE A 126 9.17 -4.50 -10.71
CA ILE A 126 9.77 -5.83 -10.55
C ILE A 126 8.74 -6.94 -10.85
N PHE A 127 7.53 -6.80 -10.35
CA PHE A 127 6.43 -7.75 -10.61
C PHE A 127 6.08 -7.82 -12.10
N ALA A 128 5.92 -6.67 -12.75
CA ALA A 128 5.63 -6.61 -14.18
C ALA A 128 6.73 -7.32 -15.00
N LYS A 129 7.99 -7.06 -14.68
CA LYS A 129 9.11 -7.69 -15.36
C LYS A 129 9.19 -9.19 -15.12
N VAL A 130 9.05 -9.63 -13.87
CA VAL A 130 9.30 -11.06 -13.49
C VAL A 130 8.11 -11.96 -13.81
N ILE A 131 6.88 -11.48 -13.64
CA ILE A 131 5.66 -12.29 -13.76
C ILE A 131 4.95 -12.10 -15.09
N LEU A 132 4.98 -10.88 -15.64
CA LEU A 132 4.27 -10.55 -16.88
C LEU A 132 5.23 -10.47 -18.08
N ASP A 133 6.55 -10.44 -17.85
CA ASP A 133 7.59 -10.17 -18.85
C ASP A 133 7.39 -8.83 -19.58
N ILE A 134 6.94 -7.83 -18.84
CA ILE A 134 6.65 -6.47 -19.34
C ILE A 134 7.65 -5.49 -18.74
N ASP A 135 8.23 -4.65 -19.59
CA ASP A 135 8.88 -3.42 -19.15
C ASP A 135 7.81 -2.35 -18.91
N LEU A 136 7.53 -2.09 -17.64
CA LEU A 136 6.44 -1.21 -17.25
C LEU A 136 6.70 0.26 -17.66
N ASP A 137 7.95 0.69 -17.68
CA ASP A 137 8.30 2.08 -18.07
C ASP A 137 8.01 2.34 -19.56
N GLN A 138 8.13 1.31 -20.41
CA GLN A 138 7.82 1.41 -21.84
C GLN A 138 6.32 1.24 -22.15
N LYS A 139 5.57 0.60 -21.26
CA LYS A 139 4.19 0.20 -21.51
C LYS A 139 3.18 0.76 -20.50
N LYS A 140 3.56 1.71 -19.66
CA LYS A 140 2.69 2.26 -18.61
C LYS A 140 1.36 2.80 -19.11
N ASP A 141 1.28 3.21 -20.38
CA ASP A 141 0.05 3.69 -21.03
C ASP A 141 -0.98 2.57 -21.29
N GLU A 142 -0.53 1.31 -21.30
CA GLU A 142 -1.40 0.13 -21.46
C GLU A 142 -2.01 -0.32 -20.11
N PHE A 143 -1.66 0.34 -19.00
CA PHE A 143 -2.11 -0.02 -17.67
C PHE A 143 -3.06 1.01 -17.09
N VAL A 144 -4.06 0.54 -16.38
CA VAL A 144 -4.90 1.36 -15.50
C VAL A 144 -4.48 1.07 -14.06
N PHE A 145 -4.16 2.12 -13.33
CA PHE A 145 -3.92 2.05 -11.89
C PHE A 145 -5.14 2.60 -11.15
N CYS A 146 -5.60 1.91 -10.12
CA CYS A 146 -6.66 2.36 -9.23
C CYS A 146 -6.17 2.40 -7.78
N GLY A 147 -6.36 3.53 -7.10
CA GLY A 147 -6.00 3.75 -5.70
C GLY A 147 -7.07 4.54 -4.94
N ASP A 148 -6.85 4.75 -3.65
CA ASP A 148 -7.84 5.36 -2.76
C ASP A 148 -7.29 6.42 -1.80
N SER A 149 -5.97 6.51 -1.61
CA SER A 149 -5.38 7.25 -0.49
C SER A 149 -3.99 7.84 -0.82
N PRO A 150 -3.42 8.70 0.06
CA PRO A 150 -2.15 9.39 -0.20
C PRO A 150 -0.94 8.48 -0.42
N ASN A 151 -0.95 7.25 0.11
CA ASN A 151 0.14 6.30 -0.13
C ASN A 151 0.19 5.80 -1.58
N ASP A 152 -0.84 6.05 -2.38
CA ASP A 152 -0.94 5.72 -3.81
C ASP A 152 -0.44 6.85 -4.73
N GLU A 153 -0.16 8.02 -4.18
CA GLU A 153 0.25 9.21 -4.94
C GLU A 153 1.42 8.96 -5.92
N PRO A 154 2.48 8.22 -5.58
CA PRO A 154 3.55 7.91 -6.53
C PRO A 154 3.07 7.10 -7.75
N LEU A 155 2.04 6.28 -7.58
CA LEU A 155 1.44 5.51 -8.66
C LEU A 155 0.47 6.34 -9.49
N PHE A 156 -0.25 7.30 -8.87
CA PHE A 156 -1.05 8.29 -9.61
C PHE A 156 -0.18 9.16 -10.51
N GLN A 157 0.99 9.58 -10.02
CA GLN A 157 1.95 10.34 -10.81
C GLN A 157 2.54 9.51 -11.96
N TYR A 158 2.82 8.24 -11.71
CA TYR A 158 3.52 7.37 -12.65
C TYR A 158 2.64 6.89 -13.80
N PHE A 159 1.38 6.49 -13.52
CA PHE A 159 0.48 5.94 -14.52
C PHE A 159 -0.36 7.02 -15.20
N PRO A 160 -0.26 7.17 -16.54
CA PRO A 160 -1.10 8.11 -17.29
C PRO A 160 -2.61 7.82 -17.15
N ASN A 161 -2.98 6.54 -17.00
CA ASN A 161 -4.35 6.10 -16.77
C ASN A 161 -4.59 5.81 -15.28
N SER A 162 -4.30 6.81 -14.43
CA SER A 162 -4.52 6.70 -13.00
C SER A 162 -5.97 7.04 -12.63
N CYS A 163 -6.56 6.18 -11.81
CA CYS A 163 -7.92 6.30 -11.31
C CYS A 163 -7.91 6.31 -9.78
N GLY A 164 -8.77 7.13 -9.18
CA GLY A 164 -9.05 7.10 -7.76
C GLY A 164 -10.50 6.74 -7.50
N VAL A 165 -10.79 5.92 -6.50
CA VAL A 165 -12.15 5.85 -5.97
C VAL A 165 -12.43 7.12 -5.17
N ALA A 166 -13.71 7.46 -4.97
CA ALA A 166 -14.11 8.77 -4.40
C ALA A 166 -13.49 9.08 -3.03
N ASN A 167 -12.92 8.07 -2.33
CA ASN A 167 -12.16 8.24 -1.08
C ASN A 167 -11.01 9.26 -1.23
N VAL A 168 -10.35 9.32 -2.39
CA VAL A 168 -9.24 10.27 -2.62
C VAL A 168 -9.63 11.73 -2.42
N LYS A 169 -10.93 12.06 -2.52
CA LYS A 169 -11.44 13.42 -2.33
C LYS A 169 -11.23 13.90 -0.90
N ASP A 170 -11.29 12.99 0.06
CA ASP A 170 -11.14 13.29 1.49
C ASP A 170 -9.69 13.71 1.81
N PHE A 171 -8.72 13.29 0.99
CA PHE A 171 -7.28 13.55 1.14
C PHE A 171 -6.70 14.55 0.11
N LYS A 172 -7.55 15.24 -0.65
CA LYS A 172 -7.10 16.10 -1.76
C LYS A 172 -6.06 17.15 -1.34
N SER A 173 -6.19 17.72 -0.15
CA SER A 173 -5.26 18.72 0.39
C SER A 173 -3.91 18.16 0.82
N GLU A 174 -3.79 16.83 0.95
CA GLU A 174 -2.58 16.15 1.39
C GLU A 174 -1.75 15.57 0.24
N MET A 175 -2.27 15.69 -1.00
CA MET A 175 -1.68 15.10 -2.20
C MET A 175 -1.29 16.17 -3.19
N THR A 176 -0.10 16.04 -3.75
CA THR A 176 0.40 16.88 -4.86
C THR A 176 -0.05 16.34 -6.22
N TYR A 177 -0.02 15.01 -6.37
CA TYR A 177 -0.40 14.31 -7.60
C TYR A 177 -1.70 13.56 -7.40
N LEU A 178 -2.78 14.11 -7.97
CA LEU A 178 -4.10 13.50 -7.94
C LEU A 178 -4.28 12.50 -9.09
N PRO A 179 -5.15 11.47 -8.94
CA PRO A 179 -5.50 10.59 -10.05
C PRO A 179 -6.17 11.37 -11.18
N LYS A 180 -5.94 10.94 -12.41
CA LYS A 180 -6.52 11.58 -13.61
C LYS A 180 -8.04 11.46 -13.68
N TYR A 181 -8.57 10.35 -13.17
CA TYR A 181 -10.01 10.06 -13.13
C TYR A 181 -10.41 9.70 -11.69
N VAL A 182 -11.60 10.14 -11.27
CA VAL A 182 -12.15 9.81 -9.95
C VAL A 182 -13.58 9.30 -10.12
N SER A 183 -13.89 8.16 -9.50
CA SER A 183 -15.23 7.60 -9.51
C SER A 183 -16.22 8.46 -8.73
N HIS A 184 -17.53 8.21 -8.92
CA HIS A 184 -18.58 8.85 -8.12
C HIS A 184 -18.69 8.22 -6.74
N SER A 185 -18.58 6.90 -6.65
CA SER A 185 -18.72 6.12 -5.43
C SER A 185 -17.39 5.83 -4.75
N LYS A 186 -17.42 5.61 -3.43
CA LYS A 186 -16.28 5.18 -2.62
C LYS A 186 -16.07 3.67 -2.70
N GLY A 187 -14.86 3.23 -2.31
CA GLY A 187 -14.51 1.82 -2.09
C GLY A 187 -14.77 0.92 -3.29
N GLY A 188 -15.25 -0.30 -3.01
CA GLY A 188 -15.48 -1.33 -4.03
C GLY A 188 -16.49 -0.93 -5.12
N THR A 189 -17.54 -0.17 -4.78
CA THR A 189 -18.50 0.35 -5.76
C THR A 189 -17.82 1.28 -6.76
N GLY A 190 -16.98 2.21 -6.26
CA GLY A 190 -16.18 3.08 -7.12
C GLY A 190 -15.18 2.33 -7.99
N PHE A 191 -14.58 1.26 -7.47
CA PHE A 191 -13.71 0.39 -8.26
C PHE A 191 -14.47 -0.29 -9.41
N VAL A 192 -15.71 -0.79 -9.16
CA VAL A 192 -16.55 -1.37 -10.21
C VAL A 192 -16.90 -0.34 -11.29
N GLU A 193 -17.20 0.92 -10.91
CA GLU A 193 -17.44 2.01 -11.89
C GLU A 193 -16.23 2.21 -12.81
N ILE A 194 -15.01 2.23 -12.23
CA ILE A 194 -13.76 2.36 -12.99
C ILE A 194 -13.58 1.17 -13.93
N CYS A 195 -13.77 -0.06 -13.45
CA CYS A 195 -13.67 -1.26 -14.28
C CYS A 195 -14.65 -1.22 -15.47
N LYS A 196 -15.91 -0.87 -15.24
CA LYS A 196 -16.91 -0.76 -16.31
C LYS A 196 -16.51 0.26 -17.38
N LYS A 197 -15.86 1.36 -16.98
CA LYS A 197 -15.44 2.40 -17.92
C LYS A 197 -14.25 2.00 -18.78
N PHE A 198 -13.31 1.22 -18.26
CA PHE A 198 -12.06 0.88 -18.95
C PHE A 198 -12.03 -0.51 -19.59
N LEU A 199 -12.90 -1.41 -19.18
CA LEU A 199 -12.86 -2.81 -19.58
C LEU A 199 -14.11 -3.27 -20.38
N ASP A 200 -14.98 -2.33 -20.80
CA ASP A 200 -16.20 -2.60 -21.58
C ASP A 200 -16.97 -3.84 -21.07
N PHE A 201 -17.28 -3.86 -19.77
CA PHE A 201 -18.20 -4.84 -19.22
C PHE A 201 -19.65 -4.35 -19.42
N ASP A 202 -20.46 -5.15 -20.11
CA ASP A 202 -21.91 -5.04 -20.14
C ASP A 202 -22.55 -5.38 -18.78
#